data_1b3973e3009a82fa108305cfb03aac1e
#
_entry.id   1b3973e3009a82fa108305cfb03aac1e
#
_cell.length_a   1.000
_cell.length_b   1.000
_cell.length_c   1.000
_cell.angle_alpha   90.00
_cell.angle_beta   90.00
_cell.angle_gamma   90.00
#
_symmetry.space_group_name_H-M   'P 1'
#
loop_
_entity.id
_entity.type
_entity.pdbx_description
1 polymer ?
#
loop_
_entity_poly.entity_id
_entity_poly.type
_entity_poly.pdbx_seq_one_letter_code
_entity_poly.pdbx_strand_id
1 'polypeptide(L)'
;MKKILVTGGTTFVSKYVAEYFVNAGYEVYVLNRNSKSQVQGVKLIQGDRHNLGGILKDMFFDVVADITAYNATDIIDFVNELGSFGQYI
;
A
#
# COMPACT_ATOMS: atom_id res chain seq x y z
N MET A 1 12.90 11.68 2.22
CA MET A 1 11.48 11.47 2.55
C MET A 1 11.20 9.98 2.62
N LYS A 2 10.58 9.54 3.69
CA LYS A 2 10.23 8.13 3.85
C LYS A 2 9.01 7.78 2.99
N LYS A 3 9.03 6.57 2.45
CA LYS A 3 7.95 6.05 1.59
C LYS A 3 7.18 4.98 2.32
N ILE A 4 5.86 5.05 2.23
CA ILE A 4 4.97 4.02 2.76
C ILE A 4 4.02 3.54 1.67
N LEU A 5 3.80 2.23 1.63
CA LEU A 5 2.76 1.62 0.80
C LEU A 5 1.62 1.20 1.72
N VAL A 6 0.41 1.67 1.40
CA VAL A 6 -0.81 1.29 2.11
C VAL A 6 -1.69 0.51 1.15
N THR A 7 -2.07 -0.71 1.52
CA THR A 7 -3.03 -1.44 0.71
C THR A 7 -4.43 -0.91 0.99
N GLY A 8 -5.20 -0.66 -0.08
CA GLY A 8 -6.51 -0.02 0.00
C GLY A 8 -6.42 1.49 -0.05
N GLY A 9 -6.60 2.17 1.07
CA GLY A 9 -6.46 3.63 1.16
C GLY A 9 -7.74 4.41 0.91
N THR A 10 -8.86 3.75 0.62
CA THR A 10 -10.12 4.43 0.27
C THR A 10 -11.27 4.13 1.21
N THR A 11 -11.13 3.21 2.14
CA THR A 11 -12.19 2.83 3.08
C THR A 11 -11.68 2.84 4.50
N PHE A 12 -12.50 3.31 5.41
CA PHE A 12 -12.33 3.32 6.86
C PHE A 12 -10.86 3.36 7.33
N VAL A 13 -10.36 2.22 7.86
CA VAL A 13 -9.03 2.16 8.50
C VAL A 13 -7.94 2.51 7.51
N SER A 14 -7.98 1.96 6.30
CA SER A 14 -6.94 2.21 5.30
C SER A 14 -6.92 3.67 4.85
N LYS A 15 -8.09 4.29 4.72
CA LYS A 15 -8.19 5.72 4.41
C LYS A 15 -7.58 6.56 5.52
N TYR A 16 -7.91 6.24 6.77
CA TYR A 16 -7.37 6.95 7.94
C TYR A 16 -5.84 6.82 8.00
N VAL A 17 -5.33 5.63 7.79
CA VAL A 17 -3.87 5.37 7.79
C VAL A 17 -3.19 6.18 6.69
N ALA A 18 -3.75 6.17 5.48
CA ALA A 18 -3.19 6.96 4.38
C ALA A 18 -3.16 8.44 4.69
N GLU A 19 -4.26 8.99 5.21
CA GLU A 19 -4.33 10.41 5.60
C GLU A 19 -3.32 10.76 6.68
N TYR A 20 -3.17 9.90 7.68
CA TYR A 20 -2.22 10.11 8.76
C TYR A 20 -0.81 10.26 8.22
N PHE A 21 -0.37 9.36 7.34
CA PHE A 21 0.99 9.38 6.84
C PHE A 21 1.24 10.51 5.84
N VAL A 22 0.23 10.92 5.07
CA VAL A 22 0.33 12.14 4.25
C VAL A 22 0.60 13.34 5.14
N ASN A 23 -0.17 13.48 6.22
CA ASN A 23 -0.02 14.61 7.15
C ASN A 23 1.29 14.55 7.93
N ALA A 24 1.86 13.36 8.11
CA ALA A 24 3.13 13.18 8.78
C ALA A 24 4.35 13.43 7.86
N GLY A 25 4.11 13.78 6.61
CA GLY A 25 5.18 14.12 5.66
C GLY A 25 5.77 12.92 4.92
N TYR A 26 5.12 11.77 4.93
CA TYR A 26 5.55 10.61 4.16
C TYR A 26 5.14 10.75 2.69
N GLU A 27 5.92 10.12 1.82
CA GLU A 27 5.50 9.87 0.44
C GLU A 27 4.63 8.62 0.46
N VAL A 28 3.30 8.82 0.34
CA VAL A 28 2.32 7.75 0.52
C VAL A 28 1.88 7.20 -0.83
N TYR A 29 2.07 5.90 -0.99
CA TYR A 29 1.54 5.15 -2.12
C TYR A 29 0.37 4.30 -1.61
N VAL A 30 -0.68 4.20 -2.42
CA VAL A 30 -1.79 3.31 -2.12
C VAL A 30 -1.96 2.31 -3.24
N LEU A 31 -2.24 1.07 -2.89
CA LEU A 31 -2.50 0.00 -3.85
C LEU A 31 -3.97 -0.38 -3.76
N ASN A 32 -4.73 -0.10 -4.80
CA ASN A 32 -6.13 -0.51 -4.89
C ASN A 32 -6.57 -0.55 -6.35
N ARG A 33 -7.81 -0.95 -6.58
CA ARG A 33 -8.36 -1.08 -7.94
C ARG A 33 -8.96 0.21 -8.48
N ASN A 34 -8.80 1.31 -7.74
CA ASN A 34 -9.30 2.63 -8.13
C ASN A 34 -10.83 2.66 -8.30
N SER A 35 -11.54 1.95 -7.43
CA SER A 35 -13.00 1.88 -7.46
C SER A 35 -13.67 3.00 -6.69
N LYS A 36 -12.89 3.81 -5.94
CA LYS A 36 -13.38 4.94 -5.14
C LYS A 36 -12.40 6.10 -5.24
N SER A 37 -12.84 7.28 -4.82
CA SER A 37 -11.97 8.46 -4.78
C SER A 37 -10.80 8.25 -3.83
N GLN A 38 -9.62 8.69 -4.25
CA GLN A 38 -8.40 8.56 -3.45
C GLN A 38 -8.28 9.70 -2.44
N VAL A 39 -7.53 9.45 -1.37
CA VAL A 39 -7.13 10.49 -0.42
C VAL A 39 -6.25 11.51 -1.14
N GLN A 40 -6.39 12.78 -0.79
CA GLN A 40 -5.54 13.82 -1.35
C GLN A 40 -4.10 13.64 -0.91
N GLY A 41 -3.17 13.74 -1.83
CA GLY A 41 -1.74 13.67 -1.56
C GLY A 41 -1.13 12.28 -1.68
N VAL A 42 -1.91 11.24 -1.99
CA VAL A 42 -1.38 9.91 -2.22
C VAL A 42 -1.03 9.69 -3.69
N LYS A 43 -0.15 8.73 -3.93
CA LYS A 43 0.18 8.24 -5.27
C LYS A 43 -0.48 6.88 -5.46
N LEU A 44 -1.33 6.76 -6.48
CA LEU A 44 -2.06 5.52 -6.72
C LEU A 44 -1.21 4.54 -7.52
N ILE A 45 -1.12 3.31 -7.00
CA ILE A 45 -0.70 2.15 -7.77
C ILE A 45 -1.97 1.33 -8.00
N GLN A 46 -2.50 1.37 -9.21
CA GLN A 46 -3.73 0.67 -9.53
C GLN A 46 -3.43 -0.79 -9.80
N GLY A 47 -4.08 -1.68 -9.06
CA GLY A 47 -3.91 -3.11 -9.25
C GLY A 47 -4.63 -3.94 -8.21
N ASP A 48 -4.64 -5.25 -8.44
CA ASP A 48 -5.17 -6.24 -7.52
C ASP A 48 -4.00 -6.88 -6.79
N ARG A 49 -4.05 -6.93 -5.45
CA ARG A 49 -2.96 -7.49 -4.65
C ARG A 49 -2.65 -8.95 -5.01
N HIS A 50 -3.60 -9.67 -5.59
CA HIS A 50 -3.43 -11.06 -6.00
C HIS A 50 -2.96 -11.22 -7.45
N ASN A 51 -2.79 -10.12 -8.17
CA ASN A 51 -2.41 -10.16 -9.59
C ASN A 51 -1.64 -8.88 -9.96
N LEU A 52 -0.47 -8.70 -9.37
CA LEU A 52 0.32 -7.48 -9.51
C LEU A 52 1.25 -7.50 -10.73
N GLY A 53 1.62 -8.68 -11.22
CA GLY A 53 2.47 -8.79 -12.40
C GLY A 53 3.86 -8.19 -12.24
N GLY A 54 4.35 -8.12 -11.00
CA GLY A 54 5.71 -7.62 -10.74
C GLY A 54 5.86 -6.11 -10.65
N ILE A 55 4.76 -5.36 -10.62
CA ILE A 55 4.83 -3.89 -10.63
C ILE A 55 5.51 -3.30 -9.38
N LEU A 56 5.58 -4.05 -8.27
CA LEU A 56 6.21 -3.59 -7.04
C LEU A 56 7.65 -4.07 -6.87
N LYS A 57 8.14 -4.94 -7.76
CA LYS A 57 9.45 -5.60 -7.58
C LYS A 57 10.62 -4.63 -7.54
N ASP A 58 10.56 -3.55 -8.31
CA ASP A 58 11.64 -2.58 -8.41
C ASP A 58 11.46 -1.39 -7.47
N MET A 59 10.47 -1.43 -6.60
CA MET A 59 10.17 -0.35 -5.67
C MET A 59 10.66 -0.66 -4.27
N PHE A 60 11.10 0.37 -3.56
CA PHE A 60 11.44 0.28 -2.14
C PHE A 60 10.45 1.10 -1.32
N PHE A 61 9.98 0.52 -0.21
CA PHE A 61 9.16 1.23 0.76
C PHE A 61 9.79 1.09 2.14
N ASP A 62 9.88 2.19 2.88
CA ASP A 62 10.34 2.13 4.27
C ASP A 62 9.36 1.34 5.13
N VAL A 63 8.06 1.49 4.86
CA VAL A 63 6.98 0.80 5.58
C VAL A 63 5.95 0.29 4.58
N VAL A 64 5.46 -0.91 4.83
CA VAL A 64 4.30 -1.45 4.11
C VAL A 64 3.21 -1.72 5.13
N ALA A 65 2.10 -1.01 5.01
CA ALA A 65 0.92 -1.20 5.86
C ALA A 65 -0.14 -1.99 5.08
N ASP A 66 -0.24 -3.27 5.37
CA ASP A 66 -1.13 -4.18 4.66
C ASP A 66 -2.48 -4.30 5.39
N ILE A 67 -3.40 -3.40 5.02
CA ILE A 67 -4.70 -3.28 5.69
C ILE A 67 -5.74 -4.22 5.08
N THR A 68 -5.53 -4.69 3.85
CA THR A 68 -6.53 -5.49 3.13
C THR A 68 -6.26 -6.98 3.15
N ALA A 69 -5.30 -7.45 3.93
CA ALA A 69 -5.06 -8.88 4.10
C ALA A 69 -6.13 -9.50 5.03
N TYR A 70 -6.67 -10.64 4.62
CA TYR A 70 -7.68 -11.35 5.41
C TYR A 70 -7.15 -12.61 6.06
N ASN A 71 -6.06 -13.18 5.54
CA ASN A 71 -5.49 -14.42 6.07
C ASN A 71 -3.99 -14.50 5.75
N ALA A 72 -3.34 -15.57 6.25
CA ALA A 72 -1.90 -15.75 6.08
C ALA A 72 -1.50 -15.91 4.61
N THR A 73 -2.33 -16.54 3.79
CA THR A 73 -2.05 -16.71 2.36
C THR A 73 -2.01 -15.35 1.66
N ASP A 74 -2.93 -14.44 2.00
CA ASP A 74 -2.92 -13.09 1.45
C ASP A 74 -1.61 -12.37 1.75
N ILE A 75 -1.09 -12.53 2.98
CA ILE A 75 0.16 -11.90 3.40
C ILE A 75 1.33 -12.48 2.63
N ILE A 76 1.41 -13.81 2.56
CA ILE A 76 2.53 -14.50 1.88
C ILE A 76 2.58 -14.13 0.41
N ASP A 77 1.43 -14.16 -0.26
CA ASP A 77 1.35 -13.84 -1.69
C ASP A 77 1.77 -12.40 -1.95
N PHE A 78 1.35 -11.48 -1.08
CA PHE A 78 1.69 -10.07 -1.24
C PHE A 78 3.17 -9.81 -0.98
N VAL A 79 3.73 -10.38 0.08
CA VAL A 79 5.15 -10.23 0.41
C VAL A 79 6.02 -10.73 -0.75
N ASN A 80 5.62 -11.83 -1.40
CA ASN A 80 6.35 -12.36 -2.56
C ASN A 80 6.32 -11.42 -3.77
N GLU A 81 5.34 -10.53 -3.85
CA GLU A 81 5.22 -9.55 -4.94
C GLU A 81 5.97 -8.24 -4.63
N LEU A 82 6.41 -8.04 -3.40
CA LEU A 82 7.13 -6.84 -3.00
C LEU A 82 8.59 -6.91 -3.44
N GLY A 83 9.16 -5.74 -3.72
CA GLY A 83 10.60 -5.58 -3.83
C GLY A 83 11.22 -5.47 -2.43
N SER A 84 12.02 -4.44 -2.20
CA SER A 84 12.62 -4.19 -0.89
C SER A 84 11.69 -3.38 -0.01
N PHE A 85 11.65 -3.69 1.27
CA PHE A 85 10.91 -2.89 2.25
C PHE A 85 11.60 -2.93 3.61
N GLY A 86 11.38 -1.89 4.42
CA GLY A 86 11.96 -1.81 5.75
C GLY A 86 11.13 -2.52 6.81
N GLN A 87 9.84 -2.20 6.89
CA GLN A 87 8.95 -2.75 7.91
C GLN A 87 7.60 -3.13 7.29
N TYR A 88 7.07 -4.27 7.68
CA TYR A 88 5.77 -4.76 7.26
C TYR A 88 4.82 -4.77 8.48
N ILE A 89 3.66 -4.19 8.31
CA ILE A 89 2.65 -4.14 9.37
C ILE A 89 1.38 -4.84 8.92
#